data_7a121343c7654ab57fad6c7f4b273b69
#
_entry.id   7a121343c7654ab57fad6c7f4b273b69
#
_cell.length_a   1.000
_cell.length_b   1.000
_cell.length_c   1.000
_cell.angle_alpha   90.00
_cell.angle_beta   90.00
_cell.angle_gamma   90.00
#
_symmetry.space_group_name_H-M   'P 1'
#
loop_
_entity.id
_entity.type
_entity.pdbx_description
1 polymer ?
#
loop_
_entity_poly.entity_id
_entity_poly.type
_entity_poly.pdbx_seq_one_letter_code
_entity_poly.pdbx_strand_id
1 'polypeptide(L)'
;ERSTLFTDDDGNVDYENYAGEWGFPSWKGETTLAVTWEKWRAQLRSNFTAAVEQEVLGIDPFSDIYDSQSTGTFGDTCLGTPVTCRDVGFADDYWVHTLSVSYREDNWGASIGVRNIQDKAPPMVDGSEITSKNNAAIGYGYDMYGRTIFVNAAYQF
;
A
#
# COMPACT_ATOMS: atom_id res chain seq x y z
N GLU A 1 15.15 8.56 -2.48
CA GLU A 1 16.23 7.62 -2.13
C GLU A 1 16.52 7.76 -0.64
N ARG A 2 16.35 6.68 0.10
CA ARG A 2 16.79 6.62 1.49
C ARG A 2 17.92 5.61 1.54
N SER A 3 19.11 6.10 1.84
CA SER A 3 20.30 5.30 1.99
C SER A 3 20.90 5.55 3.36
N THR A 4 21.40 4.53 3.98
CA THR A 4 22.14 4.62 5.23
C THR A 4 23.60 4.24 4.96
N LEU A 5 24.50 5.00 5.52
CA LEU A 5 25.91 4.69 5.55
C LEU A 5 26.21 3.97 6.85
N PHE A 6 26.66 2.73 6.76
CA PHE A 6 27.22 2.00 7.88
C PHE A 6 28.73 1.99 7.74
N THR A 7 29.40 2.18 8.84
CA THR A 7 30.85 1.96 8.93
C THR A 7 31.03 0.73 9.81
N ASP A 8 31.63 -0.32 9.26
CA ASP A 8 31.97 -1.51 10.02
C ASP A 8 33.11 -1.23 11.01
N ASP A 9 33.40 -2.18 11.90
CA ASP A 9 34.45 -2.08 12.91
C ASP A 9 35.87 -1.96 12.29
N ASP A 10 36.00 -2.32 11.02
CA ASP A 10 37.25 -2.20 10.25
C ASP A 10 37.36 -0.87 9.48
N GLY A 11 36.35 -0.02 9.58
CA GLY A 11 36.31 1.32 8.98
C GLY A 11 35.87 1.33 7.50
N ASN A 12 35.33 0.23 6.99
CA ASN A 12 34.74 0.21 5.65
C ASN A 12 33.35 0.84 5.70
N VAL A 13 33.04 1.59 4.66
CA VAL A 13 31.73 2.25 4.52
C VAL A 13 30.87 1.39 3.60
N ASP A 14 29.77 0.87 4.14
CA ASP A 14 28.77 0.16 3.38
C ASP A 14 27.57 1.06 3.08
N TYR A 15 27.02 0.91 1.89
CA TYR A 15 25.93 1.73 1.38
C TYR A 15 24.71 0.86 1.10
N GLU A 16 23.69 1.00 1.92
CA GLU A 16 22.45 0.24 1.79
C GLU A 16 21.35 1.11 1.18
N ASN A 17 20.69 0.60 0.13
CA ASN A 17 19.61 1.29 -0.58
C ASN A 17 18.32 0.54 -0.36
N TYR A 18 17.40 1.15 0.37
CA TYR A 18 16.09 0.57 0.70
C TYR A 18 14.99 0.85 -0.33
N ALA A 19 15.32 1.43 -1.48
CA ALA A 19 14.32 1.75 -2.50
C ALA A 19 13.74 0.48 -3.13
N GLY A 20 12.45 0.27 -2.96
CA GLY A 20 11.76 -0.95 -3.41
C GLY A 20 11.39 -1.88 -2.27
N GLU A 21 11.87 -1.64 -1.06
CA GLU A 21 11.54 -2.44 0.11
C GLU A 21 10.26 -1.96 0.81
N TRP A 22 9.76 -2.79 1.73
CA TRP A 22 8.60 -2.45 2.54
C TRP A 22 8.81 -1.14 3.31
N GLY A 23 7.86 -0.22 3.15
CA GLY A 23 7.95 1.13 3.70
C GLY A 23 8.63 2.14 2.78
N PHE A 24 9.41 1.69 1.82
CA PHE A 24 10.20 2.53 0.90
C PHE A 24 9.92 2.21 -0.58
N PRO A 25 8.67 2.16 -1.04
CA PRO A 25 8.40 1.91 -2.44
C PRO A 25 9.16 2.91 -3.30
N SER A 26 9.70 2.43 -4.42
CA SER A 26 10.46 3.24 -5.36
C SER A 26 9.65 4.41 -5.91
N TRP A 27 8.33 4.23 -6.00
CA TRP A 27 7.39 5.22 -6.50
C TRP A 27 6.13 5.29 -5.65
N LYS A 28 5.67 6.52 -5.38
CA LYS A 28 4.31 6.84 -4.91
C LYS A 28 3.78 7.99 -5.74
N GLY A 29 2.51 7.94 -6.07
CA GLY A 29 1.89 8.99 -6.87
C GLY A 29 0.41 9.17 -6.56
N GLU A 30 -0.07 10.39 -6.80
CA GLU A 30 -1.48 10.72 -6.76
C GLU A 30 -1.86 11.46 -8.03
N THR A 31 -2.95 11.04 -8.64
CA THR A 31 -3.54 11.72 -9.79
C THR A 31 -4.98 12.08 -9.48
N THR A 32 -5.36 13.31 -9.79
CA THR A 32 -6.74 13.79 -9.64
C THR A 32 -7.24 14.31 -10.97
N LEU A 33 -8.33 13.70 -11.46
CA LEU A 33 -9.10 14.19 -12.58
C LEU A 33 -10.39 14.80 -12.04
N ALA A 34 -10.72 16.02 -12.46
CA ALA A 34 -11.94 16.69 -12.03
C ALA A 34 -12.62 17.38 -13.20
N VAL A 35 -13.95 17.25 -13.27
CA VAL A 35 -14.81 17.92 -14.21
C VAL A 35 -15.81 18.75 -13.43
N THR A 36 -15.94 20.02 -13.79
CA THR A 36 -16.91 20.94 -13.19
C THR A 36 -17.88 21.37 -14.27
N TRP A 37 -19.17 21.26 -13.96
CA TRP A 37 -20.26 21.73 -14.83
C TRP A 37 -21.30 22.43 -13.95
N GLU A 38 -21.43 23.72 -14.18
CA GLU A 38 -22.27 24.61 -13.36
C GLU A 38 -21.96 24.49 -11.87
N LYS A 39 -22.89 23.96 -11.09
CA LYS A 39 -22.80 23.75 -9.64
C LYS A 39 -22.30 22.36 -9.26
N TRP A 40 -22.06 21.50 -10.24
CA TRP A 40 -21.62 20.12 -10.04
C TRP A 40 -20.12 19.98 -10.27
N ARG A 41 -19.49 19.15 -9.45
CA ARG A 41 -18.11 18.72 -9.65
C ARG A 41 -17.99 17.22 -9.43
N ALA A 42 -17.55 16.52 -10.44
CA ALA A 42 -17.14 15.12 -10.33
C ALA A 42 -15.62 15.04 -10.25
N GLN A 43 -15.11 14.18 -9.40
CA GLN A 43 -13.67 14.00 -9.19
C GLN A 43 -13.32 12.53 -9.02
N LEU A 44 -12.32 12.09 -9.78
CA LEU A 44 -11.67 10.80 -9.63
C LEU A 44 -10.25 11.05 -9.11
N ARG A 45 -9.93 10.50 -7.94
CA ARG A 45 -8.58 10.49 -7.37
C ARG A 45 -8.04 9.07 -7.40
N SER A 46 -6.82 8.92 -7.88
CA SER A 46 -6.11 7.64 -7.97
C SER A 46 -4.81 7.74 -7.20
N ASN A 47 -4.62 6.89 -6.21
CA ASN A 47 -3.39 6.76 -5.46
C ASN A 47 -2.65 5.51 -5.92
N PHE A 48 -1.37 5.66 -6.15
CA PHE A 48 -0.47 4.61 -6.60
C PHE A 48 0.65 4.40 -5.59
N THR A 49 0.96 3.15 -5.31
CA THR A 49 2.16 2.72 -4.59
C THR A 49 2.79 1.60 -5.41
N ALA A 50 4.05 1.78 -5.79
CA ALA A 50 4.78 0.77 -6.54
C ALA A 50 4.96 -0.51 -5.72
N ALA A 51 5.16 -1.61 -6.43
CA ALA A 51 5.53 -2.89 -5.86
C ALA A 51 6.70 -2.75 -4.89
N VAL A 52 6.68 -3.55 -3.84
CA VAL A 52 7.74 -3.62 -2.84
C VAL A 52 8.09 -5.06 -2.53
N GLU A 53 9.33 -5.27 -2.15
CA GLU A 53 9.87 -6.55 -1.73
C GLU A 53 10.08 -6.54 -0.23
N GLN A 54 9.99 -7.71 0.38
CA GLN A 54 10.35 -7.90 1.78
C GLN A 54 11.75 -8.50 1.80
N GLU A 55 12.68 -7.83 2.44
CA GLU A 55 13.95 -8.45 2.77
C GLU A 55 13.73 -9.44 3.91
N VAL A 56 14.05 -10.69 3.67
CA VAL A 56 14.08 -11.73 4.70
C VAL A 56 15.53 -12.00 5.01
N LEU A 57 15.94 -11.72 6.25
CA LEU A 57 17.30 -11.92 6.72
C LEU A 57 17.81 -13.33 6.38
N GLY A 58 18.81 -13.39 5.49
CA GLY A 58 19.47 -14.62 5.08
C GLY A 58 18.77 -15.46 4.03
N ILE A 59 17.67 -14.96 3.43
CA ILE A 59 17.00 -15.61 2.30
C ILE A 59 17.12 -14.68 1.09
N ASP A 60 17.73 -15.21 0.03
CA ASP A 60 17.76 -14.52 -1.26
C ASP A 60 16.32 -14.35 -1.77
N PRO A 61 15.86 -13.11 -2.07
CA PRO A 61 14.53 -12.85 -2.62
C PRO A 61 14.22 -13.62 -3.92
N PHE A 62 15.24 -14.04 -4.63
CA PHE A 62 15.14 -14.83 -5.85
C PHE A 62 15.30 -16.34 -5.62
N SER A 63 15.35 -16.78 -4.37
CA SER A 63 15.40 -18.21 -4.04
C SER A 63 14.06 -18.89 -4.30
N ASP A 64 14.11 -20.20 -4.53
CA ASP A 64 12.91 -21.03 -4.70
C ASP A 64 11.93 -20.93 -3.51
N ILE A 65 12.46 -20.64 -2.32
CA ILE A 65 11.67 -20.40 -1.11
C ILE A 65 10.80 -19.16 -1.25
N TYR A 66 11.37 -18.09 -1.78
CA TYR A 66 10.66 -16.84 -2.02
C TYR A 66 9.57 -17.01 -3.07
N ASP A 67 9.88 -17.67 -4.16
CA ASP A 67 8.92 -17.95 -5.24
C ASP A 67 7.74 -18.78 -4.74
N SER A 68 7.97 -19.77 -3.91
CA SER A 68 6.91 -20.59 -3.35
C SER A 68 6.01 -19.84 -2.38
N GLN A 69 6.54 -18.84 -1.71
CA GLN A 69 5.77 -17.95 -0.82
C GLN A 69 4.99 -16.91 -1.61
N SER A 70 5.56 -16.36 -2.68
CA SER A 70 4.91 -15.36 -3.51
C SER A 70 3.67 -15.89 -4.23
N THR A 71 3.60 -17.20 -4.44
CA THR A 71 2.43 -17.87 -5.06
C THR A 71 1.31 -18.22 -4.08
N GLY A 72 1.46 -17.93 -2.79
CA GLY A 72 0.51 -18.33 -1.75
C GLY A 72 0.50 -19.82 -1.46
N THR A 73 1.49 -20.54 -1.97
CA THR A 73 1.59 -21.96 -1.77
C THR A 73 2.33 -22.24 -0.46
N PHE A 74 1.60 -22.76 0.52
CA PHE A 74 2.20 -23.26 1.75
C PHE A 74 2.99 -24.52 1.42
N GLY A 75 4.28 -24.36 1.22
CA GLY A 75 5.16 -25.47 0.89
C GLY A 75 5.96 -25.99 2.08
N ASP A 76 6.68 -27.06 1.86
CA ASP A 76 7.62 -27.67 2.83
C ASP A 76 8.74 -26.71 3.25
N THR A 77 8.90 -25.61 2.55
CA THR A 77 9.90 -24.57 2.79
C THR A 77 9.60 -23.70 4.00
N CYS A 78 8.38 -23.74 4.49
CA CYS A 78 7.94 -22.97 5.66
C CYS A 78 8.29 -23.63 7.01
N LEU A 79 9.42 -24.29 7.12
CA LEU A 79 9.96 -24.85 8.36
C LEU A 79 8.93 -25.63 9.21
N GLY A 80 7.94 -26.26 8.58
CA GLY A 80 6.97 -27.14 9.21
C GLY A 80 5.84 -26.47 10.00
N THR A 81 5.72 -25.14 9.94
CA THR A 81 4.62 -24.42 10.61
C THR A 81 3.79 -23.62 9.60
N PRO A 82 2.74 -24.21 9.02
CA PRO A 82 1.90 -23.53 8.02
C PRO A 82 1.21 -22.26 8.51
N VAL A 83 1.20 -22.02 9.82
CA VAL A 83 0.56 -20.84 10.42
C VAL A 83 1.41 -19.57 10.26
N THR A 84 2.72 -19.71 10.13
CA THR A 84 3.66 -18.59 10.02
C THR A 84 4.08 -18.30 8.59
N CYS A 85 3.84 -19.24 7.68
CA CYS A 85 4.21 -19.09 6.29
C CYS A 85 3.09 -18.44 5.50
N ARG A 86 3.40 -17.34 4.92
CA ARG A 86 2.47 -16.57 4.08
C ARG A 86 3.20 -16.00 2.90
N ASP A 87 2.44 -15.51 1.93
CA ASP A 87 2.96 -14.68 0.85
C ASP A 87 3.59 -13.43 1.42
N VAL A 88 4.89 -13.43 1.49
CA VAL A 88 5.60 -12.42 2.25
C VAL A 88 6.61 -11.66 1.42
N GLY A 89 7.03 -12.24 0.31
CA GLY A 89 8.13 -11.71 -0.46
C GLY A 89 7.80 -10.41 -1.17
N PHE A 90 6.57 -10.26 -1.65
CA PHE A 90 6.24 -9.20 -2.60
C PHE A 90 4.85 -8.61 -2.34
N ALA A 91 4.72 -7.31 -2.59
CA ALA A 91 3.45 -6.67 -2.85
C ALA A 91 3.48 -6.06 -4.24
N ASP A 92 2.54 -6.44 -5.05
CA ASP A 92 2.35 -5.86 -6.39
C ASP A 92 2.00 -4.38 -6.33
N ASP A 93 2.06 -3.73 -7.47
CA ASP A 93 1.56 -2.38 -7.67
C ASP A 93 0.17 -2.22 -7.07
N TYR A 94 0.03 -1.23 -6.21
CA TYR A 94 -1.19 -1.00 -5.47
C TYR A 94 -1.87 0.30 -5.91
N TRP A 95 -3.07 0.17 -6.46
CA TRP A 95 -3.91 1.28 -6.87
C TRP A 95 -5.18 1.35 -6.06
N VAL A 96 -5.51 2.54 -5.58
CA VAL A 96 -6.80 2.83 -4.94
C VAL A 96 -7.44 4.04 -5.60
N HIS A 97 -8.66 3.87 -6.08
CA HIS A 97 -9.44 4.92 -6.71
C HIS A 97 -10.58 5.39 -5.82
N THR A 98 -10.75 6.70 -5.77
CA THR A 98 -11.85 7.37 -5.06
C THR A 98 -12.63 8.20 -6.05
N LEU A 99 -13.93 7.96 -6.14
CA LEU A 99 -14.84 8.77 -6.94
C LEU A 99 -15.72 9.60 -6.02
N SER A 100 -15.91 10.86 -6.33
CA SER A 100 -16.82 11.72 -5.61
C SER A 100 -17.56 12.68 -6.55
N VAL A 101 -18.78 13.02 -6.15
CA VAL A 101 -19.58 14.05 -6.80
C VAL A 101 -19.99 15.05 -5.73
N SER A 102 -19.84 16.33 -6.04
CA SER A 102 -20.25 17.41 -5.16
C SER A 102 -21.15 18.39 -5.90
N TYR A 103 -22.06 18.97 -5.15
CA TYR A 103 -22.94 20.04 -5.58
C TYR A 103 -22.77 21.24 -4.64
N ARG A 104 -22.74 22.45 -5.18
CA ARG A 104 -22.56 23.66 -4.38
C ARG A 104 -23.54 24.75 -4.81
N GLU A 105 -24.23 25.30 -3.84
CA GLU A 105 -25.01 26.53 -3.89
C GLU A 105 -24.32 27.64 -3.09
N ASP A 106 -24.91 28.84 -3.08
CA ASP A 106 -24.33 30.00 -2.38
C ASP A 106 -24.16 29.74 -0.87
N ASN A 107 -25.16 29.14 -0.25
CA ASN A 107 -25.19 28.94 1.22
C ASN A 107 -24.99 27.48 1.66
N TRP A 108 -25.02 26.52 0.75
CA TRP A 108 -24.86 25.13 1.11
C TRP A 108 -24.15 24.31 0.05
N GLY A 109 -23.63 23.20 0.46
CA GLY A 109 -23.03 22.24 -0.44
C GLY A 109 -23.14 20.84 0.11
N ALA A 110 -23.16 19.87 -0.78
CA ALA A 110 -23.15 18.47 -0.42
C ALA A 110 -22.22 17.67 -1.33
N SER A 111 -21.65 16.62 -0.82
CA SER A 111 -20.87 15.69 -1.62
C SER A 111 -21.12 14.25 -1.16
N ILE A 112 -21.07 13.36 -2.12
CA ILE A 112 -21.08 11.91 -1.90
C ILE A 112 -19.92 11.29 -2.66
N GLY A 113 -19.32 10.26 -2.10
CA GLY A 113 -18.25 9.58 -2.78
C GLY A 113 -18.05 8.15 -2.28
N VAL A 114 -17.25 7.43 -3.03
CA VAL A 114 -16.84 6.06 -2.74
C VAL A 114 -15.32 6.02 -2.77
N ARG A 115 -14.72 5.72 -1.64
CA ARG A 115 -13.30 5.44 -1.52
C ARG A 115 -13.05 3.96 -1.79
N ASN A 116 -11.93 3.65 -2.41
CA ASN A 116 -11.55 2.30 -2.79
C ASN A 116 -12.68 1.60 -3.58
N ILE A 117 -12.98 2.15 -4.76
CA ILE A 117 -14.10 1.66 -5.62
C ILE A 117 -13.94 0.17 -5.95
N GLN A 118 -12.70 -0.28 -6.12
CA GLN A 118 -12.39 -1.65 -6.50
C GLN A 118 -12.48 -2.63 -5.33
N ASP A 119 -12.63 -2.12 -4.10
CA ASP A 119 -12.54 -2.93 -2.87
C ASP A 119 -11.19 -3.68 -2.77
N LYS A 120 -10.12 -3.00 -3.19
CA LYS A 120 -8.77 -3.56 -3.20
C LYS A 120 -8.32 -3.79 -1.76
N ALA A 121 -8.06 -5.05 -1.43
CA ALA A 121 -7.50 -5.41 -0.13
C ALA A 121 -6.03 -4.97 -0.02
N PRO A 122 -5.53 -4.71 1.18
CA PRO A 122 -4.10 -4.51 1.39
C PRO A 122 -3.34 -5.80 1.08
N PRO A 123 -2.06 -5.70 0.70
CA PRO A 123 -1.24 -6.89 0.51
C PRO A 123 -1.08 -7.66 1.82
N MET A 124 -0.97 -8.97 1.70
CA MET A 124 -0.72 -9.87 2.82
C MET A 124 0.78 -9.95 3.10
N VAL A 125 1.15 -9.97 4.37
CA VAL A 125 2.55 -9.97 4.82
C VAL A 125 2.74 -10.95 5.97
N ASP A 126 3.99 -11.34 6.19
CA ASP A 126 4.36 -12.03 7.42
C ASP A 126 4.47 -11.03 8.59
N GLY A 127 3.73 -11.27 9.63
CA GLY A 127 3.72 -10.42 10.82
C GLY A 127 4.97 -10.52 11.68
N SER A 128 5.88 -11.46 11.42
CA SER A 128 7.16 -11.55 12.11
C SER A 128 8.15 -10.49 11.61
N GLU A 129 8.06 -10.12 10.32
CA GLU A 129 8.99 -9.22 9.67
C GLU A 129 8.41 -7.81 9.49
N ILE A 130 7.12 -7.71 9.24
CA ILE A 130 6.44 -6.46 8.92
C ILE A 130 5.35 -6.15 9.94
N THR A 131 5.29 -4.90 10.42
CA THR A 131 4.19 -4.47 11.28
C THR A 131 2.85 -4.71 10.60
N SER A 132 2.08 -5.64 11.16
CA SER A 132 0.85 -6.11 10.54
C SER A 132 -0.26 -6.35 11.56
N LYS A 133 -1.48 -6.39 11.08
CA LYS A 133 -2.65 -6.90 11.81
C LYS A 133 -3.41 -7.86 10.92
N ASN A 134 -3.64 -9.07 11.41
CA ASN A 134 -4.24 -10.14 10.61
C ASN A 134 -3.53 -10.32 9.26
N ASN A 135 -2.20 -10.22 9.27
CA ASN A 135 -1.33 -10.30 8.12
C ASN A 135 -1.49 -9.19 7.06
N ALA A 136 -2.22 -8.15 7.35
CA ALA A 136 -2.26 -6.96 6.50
C ALA A 136 -1.26 -5.92 7.00
N ALA A 137 -0.41 -5.40 6.12
CA ALA A 137 0.63 -4.43 6.46
C ALA A 137 0.04 -3.12 6.99
N ILE A 138 0.46 -2.68 8.19
CA ILE A 138 -0.01 -1.45 8.83
C ILE A 138 1.06 -0.37 8.74
N GLY A 139 0.65 0.85 8.42
CA GLY A 139 1.55 2.00 8.44
C GLY A 139 2.26 2.28 7.12
N TYR A 140 2.08 1.44 6.12
CA TYR A 140 2.74 1.58 4.81
C TYR A 140 1.91 2.33 3.76
N GLY A 141 0.70 2.78 4.13
CA GLY A 141 -0.15 3.57 3.26
C GLY A 141 -1.18 2.77 2.45
N TYR A 142 -1.33 1.50 2.75
CA TYR A 142 -2.37 0.65 2.17
C TYR A 142 -3.73 0.91 2.82
N ASP A 143 -4.81 0.72 2.04
CA ASP A 143 -6.18 0.90 2.54
C ASP A 143 -6.64 -0.32 3.33
N MET A 144 -6.80 -0.14 4.64
CA MET A 144 -7.20 -1.19 5.58
C MET A 144 -8.73 -1.32 5.74
N TYR A 145 -9.49 -0.40 5.18
CA TYR A 145 -10.94 -0.33 5.40
C TYR A 145 -11.76 -0.91 4.26
N GLY A 146 -11.15 -1.07 3.07
CA GLY A 146 -11.84 -1.48 1.87
C GLY A 146 -12.79 -0.39 1.34
N ARG A 147 -13.80 -0.79 0.59
CA ARG A 147 -14.75 0.13 0.00
C ARG A 147 -15.55 0.89 1.05
N THR A 148 -15.46 2.21 1.02
CA THR A 148 -16.13 3.08 2.00
C THR A 148 -16.93 4.15 1.27
N ILE A 149 -18.21 4.30 1.63
CA ILE A 149 -19.07 5.38 1.16
C ILE A 149 -18.99 6.53 2.17
N PHE A 150 -18.84 7.73 1.68
CA PHE A 150 -18.87 8.94 2.51
C PHE A 150 -19.85 9.96 1.97
N VAL A 151 -20.47 10.72 2.86
CA VAL A 151 -21.37 11.81 2.57
C VAL A 151 -20.97 13.01 3.41
N ASN A 152 -20.86 14.18 2.81
CA ASN A 152 -20.61 15.43 3.51
C ASN A 152 -21.68 16.44 3.12
N ALA A 153 -22.11 17.28 4.06
CA ALA A 153 -22.95 18.41 3.83
C ALA A 153 -22.44 19.59 4.66
N ALA A 154 -22.48 20.78 4.09
CA ALA A 154 -22.09 22.02 4.75
C ALA A 154 -23.14 23.08 4.48
N TYR A 155 -23.43 23.91 5.49
CA TYR A 155 -24.30 25.06 5.39
C TYR A 155 -23.62 26.29 6.05
N GLN A 156 -23.73 27.43 5.40
CA GLN A 156 -23.18 28.69 5.90
C GLN A 156 -24.36 29.64 6.21
N PHE A 157 -24.40 30.12 7.45
CA PHE A 157 -25.41 31.07 7.94
C PHE A 157 -25.02 32.50 7.58
#